data_43a8cbdb7b03a96ae4a0343db337ea52
#
_entry.id   43a8cbdb7b03a96ae4a0343db337ea52
#
_cell.length_a   1.000
_cell.length_b   1.000
_cell.length_c   1.000
_cell.angle_alpha   90.00
_cell.angle_beta   90.00
_cell.angle_gamma   90.00
#
_symmetry.space_group_name_H-M   'P 1'
#
loop_
_entity.id
_entity.type
_entity.pdbx_description
1 polymer ?
#
loop_
_entity_poly.entity_id
_entity_poly.type
_entity_poly.pdbx_seq_one_letter_code
_entity_poly.pdbx_strand_id
1 'polypeptide(L)'
;IDPNELADLHDVLQLLELRLAVETEMAGLAAERRTDADIAELEKWLEILRDASTSEDGGVKADAALHASIARATGNQYFVRFVEFLGSKLVPRRDAAMVKRTEEKQRRYLDTIQEEHAAIVDAIRDGDARAARSAARRHLERSLKRARRIADTVADLPALAS
;
A
#
# COMPACT_ATOMS: atom_id res chain seq x y z
N ILE A 1 -2.82 23.65 -12.76
CA ILE A 1 -2.88 22.17 -12.62
C ILE A 1 -3.36 21.63 -13.96
N ASP A 2 -2.58 20.74 -14.55
CA ASP A 2 -2.97 20.07 -15.79
C ASP A 2 -4.26 19.24 -15.52
N PRO A 3 -5.31 19.40 -16.36
CA PRO A 3 -6.51 18.56 -16.26
C PRO A 3 -6.23 17.07 -16.29
N ASN A 4 -5.13 16.63 -16.92
CA ASN A 4 -4.69 15.24 -16.91
C ASN A 4 -4.18 14.80 -15.52
N GLU A 5 -3.49 15.66 -14.79
CA GLU A 5 -3.04 15.36 -13.42
C GLU A 5 -4.22 15.18 -12.46
N LEU A 6 -5.28 15.98 -12.62
CA LEU A 6 -6.52 15.83 -11.84
C LEU A 6 -7.27 14.54 -12.21
N ALA A 7 -7.33 14.18 -13.48
CA ALA A 7 -7.92 12.93 -13.93
C ALA A 7 -7.14 11.72 -13.39
N ASP A 8 -5.82 11.79 -13.39
CA ASP A 8 -4.93 10.74 -12.83
C ASP A 8 -5.12 10.56 -11.32
N LEU A 9 -5.30 11.66 -10.56
CA LEU A 9 -5.57 11.59 -9.13
C LEU A 9 -6.93 10.94 -8.83
N HIS A 10 -7.96 11.29 -9.62
CA HIS A 10 -9.27 10.69 -9.47
C HIS A 10 -9.24 9.18 -9.74
N ASP A 11 -8.53 8.78 -10.78
CA ASP A 11 -8.32 7.37 -11.14
C ASP A 11 -7.60 6.59 -10.01
N VAL A 12 -6.56 7.20 -9.41
CA VAL A 12 -5.85 6.65 -8.26
C VAL A 12 -6.79 6.43 -7.07
N LEU A 13 -7.67 7.37 -6.77
CA LEU A 13 -8.63 7.22 -5.66
C LEU A 13 -9.59 6.06 -5.89
N GLN A 14 -10.09 5.88 -7.11
CA GLN A 14 -10.95 4.74 -7.46
C GLN A 14 -10.21 3.41 -7.34
N LEU A 15 -8.96 3.33 -7.76
CA LEU A 15 -8.12 2.15 -7.61
C LEU A 15 -7.86 1.83 -6.13
N LEU A 16 -7.65 2.83 -5.29
CA LEU A 16 -7.43 2.64 -3.85
C LEU A 16 -8.71 2.21 -3.12
N GLU A 17 -9.89 2.65 -3.56
CA GLU A 17 -11.18 2.13 -3.05
C GLU A 17 -11.36 0.65 -3.36
N LEU A 18 -11.06 0.25 -4.59
CA LEU A 18 -11.10 -1.15 -5.00
C LEU A 18 -10.08 -2.00 -4.22
N ARG A 19 -8.86 -1.47 -4.05
CA ARG A 19 -7.81 -2.08 -3.26
C ARG A 19 -8.26 -2.35 -1.83
N LEU A 20 -8.89 -1.36 -1.18
CA LEU A 20 -9.41 -1.49 0.18
C LEU A 20 -10.39 -2.68 0.29
N ALA A 21 -11.32 -2.79 -0.62
CA ALA A 21 -12.32 -3.85 -0.59
C ALA A 21 -11.70 -5.24 -0.77
N VAL A 22 -10.82 -5.40 -1.76
CA VAL A 22 -10.25 -6.70 -2.11
C VAL A 22 -9.15 -7.13 -1.16
N GLU A 23 -8.19 -6.27 -0.86
CA GLU A 23 -7.03 -6.65 -0.04
C GLU A 23 -7.38 -6.83 1.44
N THR A 24 -8.45 -6.23 1.94
CA THR A 24 -8.96 -6.53 3.29
C THR A 24 -9.34 -8.02 3.41
N GLU A 25 -10.13 -8.54 2.48
CA GLU A 25 -10.50 -9.97 2.48
C GLU A 25 -9.31 -10.87 2.15
N MET A 26 -8.46 -10.44 1.25
CA MET A 26 -7.22 -11.13 0.90
C MET A 26 -6.34 -11.40 2.11
N ALA A 27 -6.15 -10.41 3.00
CA ALA A 27 -5.37 -10.58 4.23
C ALA A 27 -5.97 -11.63 5.16
N GLY A 28 -7.27 -11.66 5.31
CA GLY A 28 -7.96 -12.69 6.10
C GLY A 28 -7.76 -14.09 5.52
N LEU A 29 -7.91 -14.25 4.22
CA LEU A 29 -7.67 -15.53 3.54
C LEU A 29 -6.21 -15.96 3.62
N ALA A 30 -5.27 -15.02 3.54
CA ALA A 30 -3.85 -15.30 3.74
C ALA A 30 -3.59 -15.85 5.15
N ALA A 31 -4.19 -15.27 6.18
CA ALA A 31 -4.07 -15.76 7.57
C ALA A 31 -4.61 -17.19 7.74
N GLU A 32 -5.68 -17.55 7.01
CA GLU A 32 -6.27 -18.89 7.06
C GLU A 32 -5.44 -19.94 6.30
N ARG A 33 -4.72 -19.54 5.25
CA ARG A 33 -4.13 -20.46 4.26
C ARG A 33 -2.61 -20.43 4.15
N ARG A 34 -1.93 -19.44 4.78
CA ARG A 34 -0.48 -19.30 4.71
C ARG A 34 0.25 -20.58 5.08
N THR A 35 1.37 -20.81 4.41
CA THR A 35 2.36 -21.80 4.76
C THR A 35 3.53 -21.16 5.52
N ASP A 36 4.42 -21.97 6.10
CA ASP A 36 5.64 -21.45 6.74
C ASP A 36 6.55 -20.72 5.75
N ALA A 37 6.57 -21.15 4.49
CA ALA A 37 7.30 -20.46 3.41
C ALA A 37 6.70 -19.08 3.11
N ASP A 38 5.38 -18.95 3.12
CA ASP A 38 4.70 -17.67 2.95
C ASP A 38 5.02 -16.71 4.09
N ILE A 39 5.03 -17.19 5.32
CA ILE A 39 5.41 -16.39 6.50
C ILE A 39 6.85 -15.88 6.37
N ALA A 40 7.79 -16.73 6.00
CA ALA A 40 9.18 -16.34 5.79
C ALA A 40 9.33 -15.26 4.71
N GLU A 41 8.59 -15.37 3.61
CA GLU A 41 8.59 -14.37 2.53
C GLU A 41 8.00 -13.03 2.99
N LEU A 42 6.90 -13.05 3.76
CA LEU A 42 6.30 -11.85 4.33
C LEU A 42 7.26 -11.13 5.30
N GLU A 43 7.91 -11.86 6.17
CA GLU A 43 8.89 -11.34 7.13
C GLU A 43 10.10 -10.74 6.41
N LYS A 44 10.57 -11.37 5.34
CA LYS A 44 11.66 -10.86 4.49
C LYS A 44 11.30 -9.49 3.89
N TRP A 45 10.12 -9.34 3.31
CA TRP A 45 9.71 -8.07 2.71
C TRP A 45 9.48 -7.00 3.77
N LEU A 46 8.96 -7.38 4.94
CA LEU A 46 8.83 -6.46 6.07
C LEU A 46 10.19 -5.92 6.54
N GLU A 47 11.21 -6.77 6.57
CA GLU A 47 12.59 -6.38 6.89
C GLU A 47 13.17 -5.42 5.85
N ILE A 48 12.99 -5.72 4.55
CA ILE A 48 13.43 -4.85 3.46
C ILE A 48 12.74 -3.48 3.55
N LEU A 49 11.46 -3.43 3.87
CA LEU A 49 10.72 -2.18 4.07
C LEU A 49 11.22 -1.35 5.26
N ARG A 50 11.72 -1.99 6.30
CA ARG A 50 12.33 -1.28 7.45
C ARG A 50 13.50 -0.43 7.02
N ASP A 51 14.29 -0.88 6.06
CA ASP A 51 15.46 -0.17 5.51
C ASP A 51 15.11 0.76 4.32
N ALA A 52 13.82 0.95 4.04
CA ALA A 52 13.33 1.70 2.88
C ALA A 52 13.76 3.17 2.85
N SER A 53 14.12 3.76 4.00
CA SER A 53 14.65 5.12 4.08
C SER A 53 15.96 5.32 3.31
N THR A 54 16.68 4.23 3.02
CA THR A 54 17.96 4.24 2.28
C THR A 54 17.79 3.85 0.81
N SER A 55 16.60 3.44 0.37
CA SER A 55 16.33 3.04 -1.01
C SER A 55 15.98 4.25 -1.89
N GLU A 56 16.38 4.20 -3.17
CA GLU A 56 16.12 5.28 -4.14
C GLU A 56 14.62 5.51 -4.37
N ASP A 57 13.82 4.46 -4.30
CA ASP A 57 12.37 4.51 -4.54
C ASP A 57 11.53 4.69 -3.25
N GLY A 58 12.16 4.92 -2.10
CA GLY A 58 11.47 5.07 -0.81
C GLY A 58 10.67 3.83 -0.38
N GLY A 59 11.02 2.66 -0.89
CA GLY A 59 10.37 1.39 -0.55
C GLY A 59 9.11 1.05 -1.35
N VAL A 60 8.80 1.80 -2.39
CA VAL A 60 7.58 1.57 -3.22
C VAL A 60 7.55 0.17 -3.82
N LYS A 61 8.68 -0.33 -4.34
CA LYS A 61 8.77 -1.68 -4.90
C LYS A 61 8.65 -2.76 -3.82
N ALA A 62 9.26 -2.54 -2.67
CA ALA A 62 9.17 -3.47 -1.54
C ALA A 62 7.75 -3.52 -0.95
N ASP A 63 7.06 -2.39 -0.89
CA ASP A 63 5.64 -2.31 -0.53
C ASP A 63 4.77 -3.14 -1.49
N ALA A 64 4.95 -2.97 -2.79
CA ALA A 64 4.25 -3.74 -3.80
C ALA A 64 4.55 -5.25 -3.69
N ALA A 65 5.81 -5.63 -3.41
CA ALA A 65 6.22 -7.00 -3.21
C ALA A 65 5.61 -7.63 -1.95
N LEU A 66 5.48 -6.87 -0.86
CA LEU A 66 4.80 -7.33 0.36
C LEU A 66 3.32 -7.65 0.08
N HIS A 67 2.59 -6.74 -0.57
CA HIS A 67 1.19 -6.96 -0.94
C HIS A 67 1.02 -8.15 -1.90
N ALA A 68 1.92 -8.33 -2.86
CA ALA A 68 1.94 -9.49 -3.73
C ALA A 68 2.20 -10.81 -2.96
N SER A 69 3.03 -10.76 -1.92
CA SER A 69 3.29 -11.92 -1.06
C SER A 69 2.07 -12.29 -0.21
N ILE A 70 1.30 -11.31 0.28
CA ILE A 70 0.02 -11.56 0.94
C ILE A 70 -0.96 -12.24 -0.04
N ALA A 71 -1.01 -11.76 -1.29
CA ALA A 71 -1.84 -12.37 -2.32
C ALA A 71 -1.45 -13.83 -2.59
N ARG A 72 -0.16 -14.14 -2.69
CA ARG A 72 0.34 -15.51 -2.86
C ARG A 72 -0.06 -16.42 -1.70
N ALA A 73 0.00 -15.92 -0.47
CA ALA A 73 -0.38 -16.68 0.73
C ALA A 73 -1.86 -17.09 0.76
N THR A 74 -2.72 -16.48 -0.04
CA THR A 74 -4.11 -16.91 -0.20
C THR A 74 -4.25 -18.22 -0.97
N GLY A 75 -3.23 -18.63 -1.74
CA GLY A 75 -3.30 -19.77 -2.65
C GLY A 75 -4.20 -19.53 -3.89
N ASN A 76 -4.71 -18.33 -4.07
CA ASN A 76 -5.57 -17.96 -5.20
C ASN A 76 -4.83 -17.02 -6.16
N GLN A 77 -4.48 -17.54 -7.34
CA GLN A 77 -3.73 -16.80 -8.35
C GLN A 77 -4.42 -15.53 -8.86
N TYR A 78 -5.73 -15.43 -8.72
CA TYR A 78 -6.46 -14.23 -9.17
C TYR A 78 -6.23 -13.04 -8.25
N PHE A 79 -6.00 -13.25 -6.94
CA PHE A 79 -5.52 -12.18 -6.06
C PHE A 79 -4.13 -11.70 -6.47
N VAL A 80 -3.24 -12.61 -6.86
CA VAL A 80 -1.90 -12.25 -7.35
C VAL A 80 -2.00 -11.36 -8.59
N ARG A 81 -2.78 -11.79 -9.58
CA ARG A 81 -3.01 -11.01 -10.82
C ARG A 81 -3.63 -9.64 -10.54
N PHE A 82 -4.58 -9.59 -9.61
CA PHE A 82 -5.21 -8.34 -9.19
C PHE A 82 -4.21 -7.36 -8.57
N VAL A 83 -3.40 -7.84 -7.62
CA VAL A 83 -2.37 -7.01 -6.97
C VAL A 83 -1.29 -6.56 -7.95
N GLU A 84 -0.86 -7.42 -8.86
CA GLU A 84 0.07 -7.06 -9.94
C GLU A 84 -0.51 -5.98 -10.87
N PHE A 85 -1.79 -6.12 -11.24
CA PHE A 85 -2.49 -5.10 -12.03
C PHE A 85 -2.53 -3.76 -11.28
N LEU A 86 -2.91 -3.76 -10.01
CA LEU A 86 -2.89 -2.54 -9.18
C LEU A 86 -1.50 -1.94 -9.08
N GLY A 87 -0.48 -2.75 -8.85
CA GLY A 87 0.92 -2.32 -8.79
C GLY A 87 1.35 -1.63 -10.08
N SER A 88 1.01 -2.20 -11.24
CA SER A 88 1.33 -1.60 -12.54
C SER A 88 0.70 -0.22 -12.75
N LYS A 89 -0.40 0.08 -12.08
CA LYS A 89 -1.11 1.36 -12.17
C LYS A 89 -0.69 2.35 -11.09
N LEU A 90 -0.46 1.88 -9.87
CA LEU A 90 -0.20 2.73 -8.70
C LEU A 90 1.28 3.08 -8.51
N VAL A 91 2.20 2.15 -8.77
CA VAL A 91 3.64 2.35 -8.52
C VAL A 91 4.19 3.55 -9.30
N PRO A 92 4.00 3.68 -10.63
CA PRO A 92 4.52 4.83 -11.37
C PRO A 92 3.93 6.17 -10.92
N ARG A 93 2.68 6.17 -10.46
CA ARG A 93 1.99 7.38 -9.99
C ARG A 93 2.43 7.80 -8.59
N ARG A 94 2.80 6.84 -7.74
CA ARG A 94 3.37 7.12 -6.41
C ARG A 94 4.75 7.78 -6.53
N ASP A 95 5.57 7.34 -7.47
CA ASP A 95 6.86 7.96 -7.76
C ASP A 95 6.71 9.43 -8.22
N ALA A 96 5.71 9.70 -9.06
CA ALA A 96 5.40 11.05 -9.55
C ALA A 96 4.79 11.96 -8.46
N ALA A 97 4.04 11.38 -7.53
CA ALA A 97 3.33 12.10 -6.47
C ALA A 97 4.13 12.25 -5.17
N MET A 98 5.43 11.95 -5.16
CA MET A 98 6.29 12.14 -3.99
C MET A 98 6.34 13.63 -3.61
N VAL A 99 5.40 14.03 -2.75
CA VAL A 99 5.39 15.36 -2.14
C VAL A 99 6.68 15.51 -1.35
N LYS A 100 7.43 16.58 -1.63
CA LYS A 100 8.64 16.92 -0.86
C LYS A 100 8.27 17.09 0.61
N ARG A 101 8.53 16.07 1.40
CA ARG A 101 8.40 16.10 2.85
C ARG A 101 9.72 16.51 3.46
N THR A 102 9.67 17.15 4.65
CA THR A 102 10.88 17.28 5.47
C THR A 102 11.36 15.89 5.88
N GLU A 103 12.66 15.73 6.15
CA GLU A 103 13.22 14.44 6.58
C GLU A 103 12.50 13.86 7.80
N GLU A 104 12.14 14.70 8.77
CA GLU A 104 11.42 14.29 9.96
C GLU A 104 10.00 13.77 9.64
N LYS A 105 9.26 14.47 8.78
CA LYS A 105 7.92 14.03 8.34
C LYS A 105 8.00 12.74 7.52
N GLN A 106 9.03 12.60 6.70
CA GLN A 106 9.26 11.39 5.92
C GLN A 106 9.55 10.20 6.83
N ARG A 107 10.40 10.37 7.84
CA ARG A 107 10.70 9.32 8.82
C ARG A 107 9.46 8.90 9.59
N ARG A 108 8.67 9.83 10.11
CA ARG A 108 7.41 9.52 10.83
C ARG A 108 6.42 8.79 9.93
N TYR A 109 6.33 9.17 8.68
CA TYR A 109 5.49 8.49 7.69
C TYR A 109 5.93 7.05 7.49
N LEU A 110 7.23 6.81 7.27
CA LEU A 110 7.78 5.47 7.09
C LEU A 110 7.62 4.60 8.34
N ASP A 111 7.84 5.15 9.53
CA ASP A 111 7.62 4.44 10.80
C ASP A 111 6.16 4.01 10.95
N THR A 112 5.21 4.89 10.66
CA THR A 112 3.77 4.58 10.70
C THR A 112 3.40 3.48 9.71
N ILE A 113 3.89 3.55 8.47
CA ILE A 113 3.66 2.52 7.45
C ILE A 113 4.26 1.19 7.88
N GLN A 114 5.45 1.20 8.46
CA GLN A 114 6.11 0.01 8.97
C GLN A 114 5.29 -0.68 10.08
N GLU A 115 4.75 0.09 11.03
CA GLU A 115 3.88 -0.42 12.08
C GLU A 115 2.59 -1.04 11.52
N GLU A 116 1.98 -0.39 10.53
CA GLU A 116 0.78 -0.88 9.86
C GLU A 116 1.05 -2.21 9.13
N HIS A 117 2.15 -2.31 8.39
CA HIS A 117 2.55 -3.54 7.71
C HIS A 117 2.91 -4.65 8.69
N ALA A 118 3.62 -4.34 9.77
CA ALA A 118 3.95 -5.30 10.81
C ALA A 118 2.70 -5.90 11.45
N ALA A 119 1.69 -5.10 11.72
CA ALA A 119 0.42 -5.58 12.28
C ALA A 119 -0.30 -6.57 11.34
N ILE A 120 -0.25 -6.34 10.03
CA ILE A 120 -0.81 -7.27 9.04
C ILE A 120 -0.04 -8.59 9.02
N VAL A 121 1.29 -8.52 8.93
CA VAL A 121 2.16 -9.69 8.87
C VAL A 121 2.05 -10.53 10.15
N ASP A 122 2.02 -9.88 11.32
CA ASP A 122 1.86 -10.56 12.61
C ASP A 122 0.54 -11.32 12.70
N ALA A 123 -0.56 -10.69 12.27
CA ALA A 123 -1.87 -11.34 12.26
C ALA A 123 -1.93 -12.53 11.30
N ILE A 124 -1.30 -12.40 10.12
CA ILE A 124 -1.20 -13.51 9.15
C ILE A 124 -0.36 -14.64 9.72
N ARG A 125 0.81 -14.34 10.31
CA ARG A 125 1.68 -15.33 10.96
C ARG A 125 0.91 -16.10 12.03
N ASP A 126 0.17 -15.39 12.88
CA ASP A 126 -0.58 -15.99 13.98
C ASP A 126 -1.83 -16.75 13.51
N GLY A 127 -2.20 -16.66 12.24
CA GLY A 127 -3.40 -17.29 11.67
C GLY A 127 -4.70 -16.64 12.10
N ASP A 128 -4.63 -15.40 12.61
CA ASP A 128 -5.81 -14.65 13.05
C ASP A 128 -6.41 -13.86 11.86
N ALA A 129 -7.35 -14.50 11.17
CA ALA A 129 -8.00 -13.93 10.00
C ALA A 129 -8.77 -12.63 10.32
N ARG A 130 -9.37 -12.54 11.50
CA ARG A 130 -10.10 -11.34 11.93
C ARG A 130 -9.15 -10.17 12.18
N ALA A 131 -8.06 -10.42 12.89
CA ALA A 131 -7.03 -9.41 13.12
C ALA A 131 -6.36 -9.00 11.81
N ALA A 132 -6.09 -9.93 10.89
CA ALA A 132 -5.52 -9.64 9.58
C ALA A 132 -6.43 -8.73 8.75
N ARG A 133 -7.74 -9.00 8.68
CA ARG A 133 -8.71 -8.11 8.03
C ARG A 133 -8.74 -6.73 8.66
N SER A 134 -8.76 -6.67 9.98
CA SER A 134 -8.78 -5.40 10.72
C SER A 134 -7.52 -4.56 10.49
N ALA A 135 -6.34 -5.18 10.54
CA ALA A 135 -5.07 -4.51 10.30
C ALA A 135 -4.94 -4.02 8.85
N ALA A 136 -5.30 -4.86 7.87
CA ALA A 136 -5.30 -4.49 6.46
C ALA A 136 -6.27 -3.35 6.18
N ARG A 137 -7.49 -3.40 6.68
CA ARG A 137 -8.47 -2.33 6.54
C ARG A 137 -7.94 -1.01 7.07
N ARG A 138 -7.41 -0.97 8.27
CA ARG A 138 -6.83 0.27 8.85
C ARG A 138 -5.71 0.85 7.98
N HIS A 139 -4.79 -0.01 7.53
CA HIS A 139 -3.70 0.40 6.64
C HIS A 139 -4.22 1.03 5.34
N LEU A 140 -5.15 0.36 4.69
CA LEU A 140 -5.68 0.78 3.39
C LEU A 140 -6.61 1.99 3.49
N GLU A 141 -7.41 2.10 4.54
CA GLU A 141 -8.21 3.30 4.85
C GLU A 141 -7.33 4.52 5.08
N ARG A 142 -6.23 4.38 5.80
CA ARG A 142 -5.25 5.46 6.01
C ARG A 142 -4.54 5.84 4.71
N SER A 143 -4.20 4.86 3.89
CA SER A 143 -3.63 5.10 2.55
C SER A 143 -4.58 5.90 1.66
N LEU A 144 -5.84 5.50 1.60
CA LEU A 144 -6.90 6.20 0.87
C LEU A 144 -7.11 7.63 1.39
N LYS A 145 -7.14 7.81 2.70
CA LYS A 145 -7.28 9.11 3.34
C LYS A 145 -6.10 10.05 3.04
N ARG A 146 -4.88 9.53 3.01
CA ARG A 146 -3.70 10.30 2.60
C ARG A 146 -3.80 10.75 1.14
N ALA A 147 -4.21 9.85 0.25
CA ALA A 147 -4.39 10.18 -1.17
C ALA A 147 -5.50 11.23 -1.39
N ARG A 148 -6.61 11.15 -0.68
CA ARG A 148 -7.69 12.15 -0.72
C ARG A 148 -7.19 13.53 -0.28
N ARG A 149 -6.40 13.63 0.78
CA ARG A 149 -5.81 14.91 1.22
C ARG A 149 -4.91 15.52 0.16
N ILE A 150 -4.12 14.72 -0.54
CA ILE A 150 -3.27 15.18 -1.63
C ILE A 150 -4.15 15.71 -2.78
N ALA A 151 -5.19 14.98 -3.16
CA ALA A 151 -6.12 15.39 -4.21
C ALA A 151 -6.84 16.71 -3.85
N ASP A 152 -7.31 16.86 -2.62
CA ASP A 152 -7.96 18.08 -2.12
C ASP A 152 -6.99 19.28 -2.15
N THR A 153 -5.74 19.09 -1.70
CA THR A 153 -4.70 20.13 -1.75
C THR A 153 -4.40 20.56 -3.19
N VAL A 154 -4.35 19.62 -4.12
CA VAL A 154 -4.11 19.90 -5.55
C VAL A 154 -5.31 20.65 -6.17
N ALA A 155 -6.53 20.27 -5.81
CA ALA A 155 -7.75 20.93 -6.28
C ALA A 155 -7.88 22.40 -5.82
N ASP A 156 -7.34 22.72 -4.63
CA ASP A 156 -7.36 24.05 -4.03
C ASP A 156 -6.26 24.98 -4.56
N LEU A 157 -5.31 24.48 -5.37
CA LEU A 157 -4.29 25.31 -5.98
C LEU A 157 -4.91 26.17 -7.08
N PRO A 158 -4.62 27.51 -7.12
CA PRO A 158 -5.13 28.36 -8.20
C PRO A 158 -4.60 27.85 -9.54
N ALA A 159 -5.49 27.77 -10.54
CA ALA A 159 -5.08 27.53 -11.91
C ALA A 159 -4.02 28.58 -12.26
N LEU A 160 -2.80 28.13 -12.59
CA LEU A 160 -1.78 29.03 -13.11
C LEU A 160 -2.36 29.65 -14.39
N ALA A 161 -2.60 30.96 -14.34
CA ALA A 161 -3.06 31.70 -15.48
C ALA A 161 -2.09 31.46 -16.63
N SER A 162 -2.57 30.87 -17.68
CA SER A 162 -1.90 30.70 -18.97
C SER A 162 -1.64 32.03 -19.67
#